data_b4ed5495160a3c547975c0fdbc98e626
#
_entry.id   b4ed5495160a3c547975c0fdbc98e626
#
_cell.length_a   1.000
_cell.length_b   1.000
_cell.length_c   1.000
_cell.angle_alpha   90.00
_cell.angle_beta   90.00
_cell.angle_gamma   90.00
#
_symmetry.space_group_name_H-M   'P 1'
#
loop_
_entity.id
_entity.type
_entity.pdbx_description
1 polymer ?
#
loop_
_entity_poly.entity_id
_entity_poly.type
_entity_poly.pdbx_seq_one_letter_code
_entity_poly.pdbx_strand_id
1 'polypeptide(L)'
;AMIEHPPAFGMKLKSFDATETLKMPGIKDVFATKLYDDGFEQGGFDTRSFNDLLVVVGNTTWEVMNARKKLKVTWEPISETKEVISGFRGKTEVVIPAEPESTSTQLAKMAEYAKKPAQQLRKDGDPETAFTNAAQILERTYTAPFLAHNCMEPMNFFAHVTDEKALLVGPHQAPGWIEPTLSKILNLPPDKIEIQITRMGGGFGLRAYGHYMTEAA
;
A
#
# COMPACT_ATOMS: atom_id res chain seq x y z
N ALA A 1 -14.01 -5.92 -11.83
CA ALA A 1 -14.29 -5.16 -10.61
C ALA A 1 -13.40 -3.92 -10.53
N MET A 2 -13.78 -2.97 -9.70
CA MET A 2 -12.95 -1.84 -9.27
C MET A 2 -13.12 -1.64 -7.78
N ILE A 3 -12.04 -1.21 -7.14
CA ILE A 3 -12.02 -0.96 -5.70
C ILE A 3 -12.03 0.54 -5.46
N GLU A 4 -12.83 0.97 -4.48
CA GLU A 4 -12.82 2.32 -3.94
C GLU A 4 -12.04 2.32 -2.65
N HIS A 5 -10.92 3.03 -2.66
CA HIS A 5 -10.04 3.18 -1.50
C HIS A 5 -10.38 4.47 -0.72
N PRO A 6 -10.03 4.54 0.57
CA PRO A 6 -10.14 5.79 1.31
C PRO A 6 -9.22 6.88 0.70
N PRO A 7 -9.60 8.16 0.84
CA PRO A 7 -8.86 9.27 0.24
C PRO A 7 -7.50 9.55 0.88
N ALA A 8 -7.22 8.97 2.05
CA ALA A 8 -5.96 9.11 2.77
C ALA A 8 -5.66 7.87 3.61
N PHE A 9 -4.40 7.63 3.90
CA PHE A 9 -3.97 6.64 4.89
C PHE A 9 -4.53 6.97 6.27
N GLY A 10 -4.77 5.96 7.08
CA GLY A 10 -5.34 6.15 8.43
C GLY A 10 -6.85 6.40 8.42
N MET A 11 -7.54 6.01 7.35
CA MET A 11 -8.99 6.06 7.27
C MET A 11 -9.58 4.66 7.04
N LYS A 12 -10.78 4.44 7.56
CA LYS A 12 -11.59 3.22 7.38
C LYS A 12 -12.98 3.54 6.86
N LEU A 13 -13.63 2.53 6.30
CA LEU A 13 -15.01 2.67 5.82
C LEU A 13 -15.98 2.84 7.00
N LYS A 14 -16.74 3.92 7.01
CA LYS A 14 -17.84 4.13 7.96
C LYS A 14 -19.16 3.63 7.42
N SER A 15 -19.51 4.07 6.21
CA SER A 15 -20.77 3.68 5.54
C SER A 15 -20.70 3.99 4.05
N PHE A 16 -21.57 3.36 3.27
CA PHE A 16 -21.74 3.69 1.85
C PHE A 16 -23.21 3.57 1.43
N ASP A 17 -23.58 4.32 0.37
CA ASP A 17 -24.85 4.21 -0.32
C ASP A 17 -24.61 3.90 -1.79
N ALA A 18 -24.94 2.67 -2.20
CA ALA A 18 -24.81 2.17 -3.56
C ALA A 18 -26.11 2.21 -4.37
N THR A 19 -27.18 2.80 -3.84
CA THR A 19 -28.52 2.76 -4.46
C THR A 19 -28.53 3.21 -5.91
N GLU A 20 -27.85 4.32 -6.23
CA GLU A 20 -27.78 4.82 -7.60
C GLU A 20 -26.74 4.07 -8.44
N THR A 21 -25.69 3.56 -7.81
CA THR A 21 -24.64 2.75 -8.48
C THR A 21 -25.23 1.44 -8.99
N LEU A 22 -26.02 0.74 -8.17
CA LEU A 22 -26.66 -0.53 -8.53
C LEU A 22 -27.69 -0.43 -9.64
N LYS A 23 -28.26 0.76 -9.87
CA LYS A 23 -29.20 1.00 -10.99
C LYS A 23 -28.49 1.19 -12.35
N MET A 24 -27.18 1.39 -12.35
CA MET A 24 -26.46 1.67 -13.59
C MET A 24 -26.32 0.42 -14.45
N PRO A 25 -26.36 0.57 -15.79
CA PRO A 25 -26.22 -0.56 -16.70
C PRO A 25 -24.93 -1.35 -16.44
N GLY A 26 -25.02 -2.67 -16.50
CA GLY A 26 -23.88 -3.58 -16.40
C GLY A 26 -23.35 -3.81 -14.99
N ILE A 27 -23.84 -3.11 -13.97
CA ILE A 27 -23.42 -3.32 -12.59
C ILE A 27 -24.09 -4.57 -12.02
N LYS A 28 -23.30 -5.38 -11.33
CA LYS A 28 -23.71 -6.67 -10.76
C LYS A 28 -23.83 -6.60 -9.24
N ASP A 29 -22.85 -5.95 -8.59
CA ASP A 29 -22.82 -5.89 -7.14
C ASP A 29 -21.97 -4.73 -6.64
N VAL A 30 -22.21 -4.31 -5.38
CA VAL A 30 -21.39 -3.37 -4.62
C VAL A 30 -21.36 -3.85 -3.17
N PHE A 31 -20.18 -4.18 -2.67
CA PHE A 31 -20.02 -4.71 -1.32
C PHE A 31 -18.71 -4.22 -0.68
N ALA A 32 -18.70 -4.23 0.66
CA ALA A 32 -17.50 -3.98 1.46
C ALA A 32 -16.86 -5.30 1.90
N THR A 33 -15.54 -5.33 1.91
CA THR A 33 -14.74 -6.46 2.42
C THR A 33 -13.48 -5.96 3.08
N LYS A 34 -12.76 -6.84 3.79
CA LYS A 34 -11.41 -6.58 4.30
C LYS A 34 -10.39 -7.30 3.44
N LEU A 35 -9.24 -6.66 3.23
CA LEU A 35 -8.10 -7.29 2.56
C LEU A 35 -7.46 -8.37 3.45
N TYR A 36 -7.32 -8.07 4.74
CA TYR A 36 -6.78 -8.99 5.73
C TYR A 36 -7.73 -9.10 6.93
N ASP A 37 -7.84 -10.31 7.46
CA ASP A 37 -8.55 -10.56 8.70
C ASP A 37 -7.86 -9.88 9.89
N ASP A 38 -8.63 -9.68 10.96
CA ASP A 38 -8.10 -9.15 12.21
C ASP A 38 -7.05 -10.11 12.79
N GLY A 39 -5.88 -9.57 13.11
CA GLY A 39 -4.75 -10.37 13.61
C GLY A 39 -3.87 -11.02 12.55
N PHE A 40 -4.14 -10.80 11.25
CA PHE A 40 -3.26 -11.28 10.19
C PHE A 40 -1.85 -10.72 10.35
N GLU A 41 -0.85 -11.61 10.42
CA GLU A 41 0.56 -11.23 10.50
C GLU A 41 1.09 -10.87 9.11
N GLN A 42 1.42 -9.60 8.92
CA GLN A 42 1.91 -9.08 7.65
C GLN A 42 3.37 -9.45 7.37
N GLY A 43 3.66 -9.74 6.12
CA GLY A 43 5.03 -9.75 5.60
C GLY A 43 5.53 -8.34 5.31
N GLY A 44 6.85 -8.20 5.06
CA GLY A 44 7.47 -6.89 4.83
C GLY A 44 7.02 -6.16 3.54
N PHE A 45 6.31 -6.85 2.65
CA PHE A 45 5.75 -6.29 1.40
C PHE A 45 4.23 -6.29 1.36
N ASP A 46 3.59 -6.66 2.46
CA ASP A 46 2.16 -6.45 2.65
C ASP A 46 1.90 -5.01 3.10
N THR A 47 0.69 -4.52 2.88
CA THR A 47 0.27 -3.23 3.38
C THR A 47 -1.20 -3.25 3.77
N ARG A 48 -1.51 -2.76 4.97
CA ARG A 48 -2.87 -2.54 5.47
C ARG A 48 -3.34 -1.11 5.29
N SER A 49 -2.61 -0.30 4.54
CA SER A 49 -2.98 1.09 4.33
C SER A 49 -4.41 1.26 3.84
N PHE A 50 -4.95 0.24 3.19
CA PHE A 50 -6.32 0.18 2.67
C PHE A 50 -6.94 -1.19 3.00
N ASN A 51 -7.07 -1.51 4.29
CA ASN A 51 -7.62 -2.80 4.69
C ASN A 51 -9.13 -2.92 4.39
N ASP A 52 -9.88 -1.83 4.58
CA ASP A 52 -11.29 -1.79 4.21
C ASP A 52 -11.42 -1.45 2.73
N LEU A 53 -12.00 -2.37 1.97
CA LEU A 53 -12.20 -2.25 0.54
C LEU A 53 -13.69 -2.14 0.23
N LEU A 54 -14.05 -1.23 -0.66
CA LEU A 54 -15.40 -1.13 -1.23
C LEU A 54 -15.32 -1.50 -2.70
N VAL A 55 -15.94 -2.62 -3.06
CA VAL A 55 -15.80 -3.24 -4.38
C VAL A 55 -17.04 -2.99 -5.22
N VAL A 56 -16.85 -2.54 -6.47
CA VAL A 56 -17.93 -2.43 -7.47
C VAL A 56 -17.66 -3.45 -8.56
N VAL A 57 -18.62 -4.32 -8.80
CA VAL A 57 -18.56 -5.40 -9.79
C VAL A 57 -19.50 -5.12 -10.95
N GLY A 58 -19.03 -5.33 -12.17
CA GLY A 58 -19.83 -5.16 -13.37
C GLY A 58 -19.26 -5.88 -14.58
N ASN A 59 -19.95 -5.81 -15.71
CA ASN A 59 -19.61 -6.54 -16.93
C ASN A 59 -18.32 -6.02 -17.59
N THR A 60 -18.12 -4.69 -17.60
CA THR A 60 -16.99 -4.04 -18.25
C THR A 60 -16.32 -3.01 -17.33
N THR A 61 -15.02 -2.76 -17.56
CA THR A 61 -14.28 -1.73 -16.85
C THR A 61 -14.91 -0.34 -17.01
N TRP A 62 -15.41 -0.02 -18.20
CA TRP A 62 -16.07 1.27 -18.50
C TRP A 62 -17.33 1.49 -17.67
N GLU A 63 -18.21 0.48 -17.60
CA GLU A 63 -19.44 0.53 -16.82
C GLU A 63 -19.14 0.74 -15.33
N VAL A 64 -18.22 -0.07 -14.78
CA VAL A 64 -17.81 0.03 -13.37
C VAL A 64 -17.19 1.39 -13.06
N MET A 65 -16.27 1.89 -13.92
CA MET A 65 -15.63 3.18 -13.75
C MET A 65 -16.64 4.35 -13.72
N ASN A 66 -17.68 4.28 -14.54
CA ASN A 66 -18.72 5.31 -14.53
C ASN A 66 -19.67 5.15 -13.32
N ALA A 67 -20.00 3.93 -12.95
CA ALA A 67 -20.88 3.66 -11.81
C ALA A 67 -20.26 4.09 -10.48
N ARG A 68 -18.96 3.92 -10.29
CA ARG A 68 -18.23 4.43 -9.10
C ARG A 68 -18.47 5.92 -8.84
N LYS A 69 -18.64 6.73 -9.87
CA LYS A 69 -18.92 8.18 -9.74
C LYS A 69 -20.25 8.48 -9.04
N LYS A 70 -21.16 7.50 -8.94
CA LYS A 70 -22.45 7.61 -8.26
C LYS A 70 -22.42 7.05 -6.84
N LEU A 71 -21.37 6.35 -6.49
CA LEU A 71 -21.18 5.78 -5.17
C LEU A 71 -20.98 6.91 -4.15
N LYS A 72 -21.74 6.86 -3.04
CA LYS A 72 -21.57 7.80 -1.94
C LYS A 72 -20.91 7.05 -0.79
N VAL A 73 -19.73 7.48 -0.40
CA VAL A 73 -18.93 6.81 0.63
C VAL A 73 -18.60 7.80 1.73
N THR A 74 -18.74 7.34 2.96
CA THR A 74 -18.29 8.08 4.16
C THR A 74 -17.15 7.31 4.79
N TRP A 75 -16.03 7.99 4.91
CA TRP A 75 -14.84 7.49 5.57
C TRP A 75 -14.69 8.16 6.94
N GLU A 76 -14.02 7.49 7.89
CA GLU A 76 -13.69 8.06 9.19
C GLU A 76 -12.24 7.67 9.58
N PRO A 77 -11.57 8.47 10.41
CA PRO A 77 -10.25 8.11 10.90
C PRO A 77 -10.25 6.78 11.66
N ILE A 78 -9.16 6.02 11.54
CA ILE A 78 -8.92 4.85 12.39
C ILE A 78 -8.57 5.29 13.81
N SER A 79 -8.75 4.42 14.79
CA SER A 79 -8.14 4.57 16.11
C SER A 79 -6.65 4.22 16.02
N GLU A 80 -5.84 4.74 16.93
CA GLU A 80 -4.46 4.30 17.06
C GLU A 80 -4.41 2.79 17.26
N THR A 81 -3.58 2.11 16.48
CA THR A 81 -3.40 0.66 16.55
C THR A 81 -1.91 0.31 16.61
N LYS A 82 -1.62 -0.88 17.13
CA LYS A 82 -0.28 -1.46 17.10
C LYS A 82 -0.31 -2.68 16.22
N GLU A 83 0.64 -2.77 15.31
CA GLU A 83 0.76 -3.89 14.39
C GLU A 83 2.16 -4.48 14.43
N VAL A 84 2.25 -5.78 14.20
CA VAL A 84 3.53 -6.48 14.09
C VAL A 84 3.80 -6.77 12.62
N ILE A 85 4.91 -6.25 12.12
CA ILE A 85 5.37 -6.47 10.75
C ILE A 85 6.59 -7.38 10.78
N SER A 86 6.55 -8.47 10.02
CA SER A 86 7.66 -9.39 9.83
C SER A 86 8.49 -8.96 8.63
N GLY A 87 9.65 -8.35 8.88
CA GLY A 87 10.59 -7.89 7.85
C GLY A 87 11.91 -8.68 7.84
N PHE A 88 12.83 -8.31 6.97
CA PHE A 88 14.17 -8.93 6.87
C PHE A 88 15.02 -8.86 8.15
N ARG A 89 14.71 -7.94 9.06
CA ARG A 89 15.40 -7.75 10.35
C ARG A 89 14.64 -8.36 11.53
N GLY A 90 13.63 -9.19 11.26
CA GLY A 90 12.76 -9.78 12.27
C GLY A 90 11.43 -9.03 12.44
N LYS A 91 10.73 -9.30 13.53
CA LYS A 91 9.44 -8.70 13.84
C LYS A 91 9.64 -7.32 14.49
N THR A 92 8.88 -6.35 14.01
CA THR A 92 8.87 -4.98 14.54
C THR A 92 7.44 -4.57 14.87
N GLU A 93 7.21 -4.09 16.10
CA GLU A 93 5.95 -3.44 16.46
C GLU A 93 5.94 -2.01 15.90
N VAL A 94 4.89 -1.67 15.17
CA VAL A 94 4.68 -0.36 14.57
C VAL A 94 3.39 0.22 15.13
N VAL A 95 3.44 1.47 15.57
CA VAL A 95 2.25 2.22 15.99
C VAL A 95 1.70 2.95 14.78
N ILE A 96 0.45 2.68 14.44
CA ILE A 96 -0.30 3.39 13.40
C ILE A 96 -1.13 4.46 14.12
N PRO A 97 -0.83 5.76 13.89
CA PRO A 97 -1.52 6.84 14.60
C PRO A 97 -2.98 6.98 14.15
N ALA A 98 -3.80 7.53 15.02
CA ALA A 98 -5.22 7.78 14.77
C ALA A 98 -5.50 8.86 13.71
N GLU A 99 -4.51 9.70 13.40
CA GLU A 99 -4.65 10.80 12.46
C GLU A 99 -4.01 10.46 11.11
N PRO A 100 -4.63 10.90 10.00
CA PRO A 100 -4.03 10.78 8.69
C PRO A 100 -2.65 11.45 8.64
N GLU A 101 -1.70 10.85 7.94
CA GLU A 101 -0.40 11.46 7.72
C GLU A 101 -0.52 12.79 6.96
N SER A 102 0.30 13.78 7.33
CA SER A 102 0.42 15.03 6.62
C SER A 102 1.88 15.39 6.33
N THR A 103 2.13 16.00 5.18
CA THR A 103 3.47 16.46 4.79
C THR A 103 4.03 17.47 5.78
N SER A 104 3.21 18.36 6.32
CA SER A 104 3.65 19.35 7.31
C SER A 104 4.11 18.70 8.62
N THR A 105 3.38 17.71 9.12
CA THR A 105 3.75 16.95 10.32
C THR A 105 5.06 16.18 10.10
N GLN A 106 5.22 15.55 8.94
CA GLN A 106 6.44 14.83 8.57
C GLN A 106 7.65 15.76 8.50
N LEU A 107 7.53 16.91 7.85
CA LEU A 107 8.59 17.90 7.75
C LEU A 107 9.00 18.46 9.13
N ALA A 108 8.03 18.77 9.99
CA ALA A 108 8.31 19.23 11.36
C ALA A 108 9.08 18.17 12.16
N LYS A 109 8.69 16.91 12.06
CA LYS A 109 9.34 15.77 12.72
C LYS A 109 10.76 15.53 12.20
N MET A 110 10.98 15.63 10.89
CA MET A 110 12.32 15.58 10.30
C MET A 110 13.22 16.69 10.79
N ALA A 111 12.73 17.93 10.84
CA ALA A 111 13.48 19.07 11.36
C ALA A 111 13.83 18.93 12.85
N GLU A 112 12.97 18.30 13.65
CA GLU A 112 13.24 17.96 15.04
C GLU A 112 14.33 16.89 15.16
N TYR A 113 14.23 15.81 14.35
CA TYR A 113 15.23 14.74 14.36
C TYR A 113 16.61 15.21 13.87
N ALA A 114 16.67 16.11 12.92
CA ALA A 114 17.94 16.68 12.43
C ALA A 114 18.76 17.42 13.53
N LYS A 115 18.10 17.81 14.64
CA LYS A 115 18.76 18.46 15.79
C LYS A 115 19.29 17.45 16.82
N LYS A 116 18.95 16.18 16.70
CA LYS A 116 19.34 15.14 17.67
C LYS A 116 20.64 14.47 17.25
N PRO A 117 21.47 14.01 18.20
CA PRO A 117 22.63 13.20 17.87
C PRO A 117 22.22 11.96 17.05
N ALA A 118 22.97 11.68 15.99
CA ALA A 118 22.77 10.51 15.15
C ALA A 118 23.85 9.46 15.42
N GLN A 119 23.50 8.19 15.15
CA GLN A 119 24.48 7.11 15.16
C GLN A 119 25.44 7.29 14.01
N GLN A 120 26.76 7.32 14.30
CA GLN A 120 27.77 7.31 13.25
C GLN A 120 27.83 5.93 12.61
N LEU A 121 27.52 5.86 11.32
CA LEU A 121 27.55 4.61 10.55
C LEU A 121 28.92 4.36 9.89
N ARG A 122 29.60 5.44 9.51
CA ARG A 122 30.91 5.42 8.84
C ARG A 122 31.69 6.69 9.15
N LYS A 123 32.99 6.58 9.32
CA LYS A 123 33.93 7.69 9.44
C LYS A 123 35.17 7.37 8.61
N ASP A 124 35.43 8.18 7.59
CA ASP A 124 36.63 8.10 6.75
C ASP A 124 37.49 9.32 7.06
N GLY A 125 38.75 9.05 7.46
CA GLY A 125 39.69 10.10 7.85
C GLY A 125 39.30 10.78 9.18
N ASP A 126 39.62 12.06 9.29
CA ASP A 126 39.33 12.91 10.47
C ASP A 126 38.54 14.14 10.04
N PRO A 127 37.21 14.02 9.94
CA PRO A 127 36.34 15.14 9.52
C PRO A 127 36.36 16.33 10.50
N GLU A 128 36.48 16.10 11.79
CA GLU A 128 36.55 17.18 12.78
C GLU A 128 37.76 18.10 12.56
N THR A 129 38.96 17.50 12.38
CA THR A 129 40.15 18.26 12.05
C THR A 129 40.04 18.93 10.68
N ALA A 130 39.42 18.26 9.69
CA ALA A 130 39.24 18.83 8.36
C ALA A 130 38.32 20.07 8.41
N PHE A 131 37.20 20.03 9.15
CA PHE A 131 36.32 21.18 9.36
C PHE A 131 37.03 22.32 10.10
N THR A 132 37.79 22.01 11.16
CA THR A 132 38.51 23.01 11.96
C THR A 132 39.54 23.77 11.13
N ASN A 133 40.26 23.06 10.23
CA ASN A 133 41.31 23.64 9.41
C ASN A 133 40.85 24.15 8.03
N ALA A 134 39.54 24.07 7.74
CA ALA A 134 39.01 24.50 6.46
C ALA A 134 39.09 26.03 6.29
N ALA A 135 39.63 26.51 5.16
CA ALA A 135 39.61 27.92 4.83
C ALA A 135 38.19 28.47 4.61
N GLN A 136 37.26 27.60 4.22
CA GLN A 136 35.86 27.94 4.03
C GLN A 136 35.00 26.70 4.25
N ILE A 137 33.87 26.87 4.96
CA ILE A 137 32.84 25.84 5.12
C ILE A 137 31.60 26.28 4.35
N LEU A 138 31.09 25.40 3.50
CA LEU A 138 29.82 25.61 2.78
C LEU A 138 28.76 24.70 3.41
N GLU A 139 27.74 25.32 3.96
CA GLU A 139 26.57 24.62 4.53
C GLU A 139 25.34 24.88 3.67
N ARG A 140 24.64 23.82 3.29
CA ARG A 140 23.42 23.89 2.49
C ARG A 140 22.46 22.79 2.94
N THR A 141 21.18 23.12 2.95
CA THR A 141 20.09 22.19 3.23
C THR A 141 19.27 21.96 1.96
N TYR A 142 19.05 20.72 1.60
CA TYR A 142 18.21 20.33 0.49
C TYR A 142 17.01 19.55 1.02
N THR A 143 15.82 19.86 0.52
CA THR A 143 14.58 19.17 0.87
C THR A 143 13.92 18.61 -0.39
N ALA A 144 13.34 17.43 -0.27
CA ALA A 144 12.54 16.81 -1.31
C ALA A 144 11.20 16.35 -0.72
N PRO A 145 10.07 16.56 -1.40
CA PRO A 145 8.79 16.04 -0.94
C PRO A 145 8.72 14.52 -1.13
N PHE A 146 7.88 13.86 -0.32
CA PHE A 146 7.44 12.52 -0.64
C PHE A 146 6.52 12.58 -1.86
N LEU A 147 6.82 11.77 -2.88
CA LEU A 147 6.05 11.70 -4.11
C LEU A 147 5.43 10.30 -4.25
N ALA A 148 4.17 10.26 -4.69
CA ALA A 148 3.54 9.00 -5.05
C ALA A 148 4.23 8.40 -6.28
N HIS A 149 4.41 7.07 -6.30
CA HIS A 149 4.93 6.34 -7.44
C HIS A 149 3.82 6.15 -8.47
N ASN A 150 3.51 7.18 -9.25
CA ASN A 150 2.46 7.16 -10.26
C ASN A 150 2.95 6.48 -11.54
N CYS A 151 2.66 5.20 -11.68
CA CYS A 151 2.93 4.45 -12.91
C CYS A 151 1.94 4.89 -14.01
N MET A 152 2.41 4.96 -15.28
CA MET A 152 1.54 5.24 -16.42
C MET A 152 0.47 4.17 -16.61
N GLU A 153 0.81 2.92 -16.36
CA GLU A 153 -0.14 1.83 -16.30
C GLU A 153 -0.84 1.85 -14.92
N PRO A 154 -2.18 2.00 -14.85
CA PRO A 154 -2.91 1.90 -13.59
C PRO A 154 -2.70 0.55 -12.92
N MET A 155 -2.77 0.51 -11.58
CA MET A 155 -2.67 -0.75 -10.84
C MET A 155 -3.80 -1.69 -11.26
N ASN A 156 -3.44 -2.89 -11.67
CA ASN A 156 -4.36 -3.91 -12.12
C ASN A 156 -3.78 -5.30 -11.88
N PHE A 157 -4.64 -6.26 -11.68
CA PHE A 157 -4.31 -7.68 -11.66
C PHE A 157 -5.54 -8.49 -12.07
N PHE A 158 -5.32 -9.62 -12.74
CA PHE A 158 -6.35 -10.61 -12.97
C PHE A 158 -6.20 -11.73 -11.94
N ALA A 159 -7.31 -12.18 -11.37
CA ALA A 159 -7.35 -13.34 -10.50
C ALA A 159 -8.48 -14.27 -10.91
N HIS A 160 -8.18 -15.57 -10.93
CA HIS A 160 -9.16 -16.66 -11.03
C HIS A 160 -8.87 -17.65 -9.91
N VAL A 161 -9.66 -17.58 -8.86
CA VAL A 161 -9.49 -18.36 -7.64
C VAL A 161 -10.62 -19.35 -7.49
N THR A 162 -10.27 -20.58 -7.15
CA THR A 162 -11.18 -21.66 -6.80
C THR A 162 -10.71 -22.30 -5.49
N ASP A 163 -11.50 -23.20 -4.92
CA ASP A 163 -11.12 -23.93 -3.70
C ASP A 163 -9.88 -24.84 -3.90
N GLU A 164 -9.50 -25.12 -5.15
CA GLU A 164 -8.42 -26.05 -5.46
C GLU A 164 -7.14 -25.37 -5.93
N LYS A 165 -7.27 -24.20 -6.57
CA LYS A 165 -6.15 -23.47 -7.17
C LYS A 165 -6.45 -22.00 -7.44
N ALA A 166 -5.39 -21.21 -7.59
CA ALA A 166 -5.45 -19.82 -8.01
C ALA A 166 -4.55 -19.56 -9.22
N LEU A 167 -5.05 -18.79 -10.20
CA LEU A 167 -4.28 -18.21 -11.28
C LEU A 167 -4.32 -16.69 -11.13
N LEU A 168 -3.15 -16.08 -11.01
CA LEU A 168 -2.96 -14.64 -10.87
C LEU A 168 -2.11 -14.14 -12.03
N VAL A 169 -2.59 -13.15 -12.79
CA VAL A 169 -1.90 -12.63 -13.97
C VAL A 169 -1.81 -11.12 -13.91
N GLY A 170 -0.61 -10.58 -13.99
CA GLY A 170 -0.43 -9.13 -13.98
C GLY A 170 1.02 -8.70 -13.77
N PRO A 171 1.27 -7.38 -13.76
CA PRO A 171 2.62 -6.85 -13.61
C PRO A 171 3.01 -6.76 -12.12
N HIS A 172 4.14 -7.38 -11.74
CA HIS A 172 4.69 -7.32 -10.38
C HIS A 172 6.22 -7.37 -10.39
N GLN A 173 6.89 -6.64 -9.48
CA GLN A 173 8.34 -6.58 -9.43
C GLN A 173 8.98 -7.74 -8.65
N ALA A 174 8.28 -8.31 -7.67
CA ALA A 174 8.82 -9.32 -6.76
C ALA A 174 7.74 -10.34 -6.31
N PRO A 175 7.17 -11.15 -7.23
CA PRO A 175 6.02 -12.01 -6.94
C PRO A 175 6.30 -13.03 -5.82
N GLY A 176 7.52 -13.58 -5.73
CA GLY A 176 7.88 -14.54 -4.70
C GLY A 176 7.82 -13.99 -3.25
N TRP A 177 7.76 -12.67 -3.07
CA TRP A 177 7.60 -12.09 -1.74
C TRP A 177 6.15 -12.05 -1.26
N ILE A 178 5.19 -12.14 -2.18
CA ILE A 178 3.75 -12.10 -1.90
C ILE A 178 3.13 -13.49 -1.84
N GLU A 179 3.77 -14.48 -2.44
CA GLU A 179 3.28 -15.86 -2.47
C GLU A 179 2.92 -16.44 -1.07
N PRO A 180 3.72 -16.22 0.00
CA PRO A 180 3.34 -16.67 1.34
C PRO A 180 2.07 -15.99 1.87
N THR A 181 1.85 -14.73 1.55
CA THR A 181 0.65 -13.98 1.91
C THR A 181 -0.56 -14.50 1.18
N LEU A 182 -0.46 -14.71 -0.13
CA LEU A 182 -1.52 -15.30 -0.96
C LEU A 182 -1.90 -16.71 -0.47
N SER A 183 -0.90 -17.54 -0.15
CA SER A 183 -1.12 -18.88 0.40
C SER A 183 -1.97 -18.86 1.68
N LYS A 184 -1.70 -17.92 2.58
CA LYS A 184 -2.48 -17.76 3.82
C LYS A 184 -3.89 -17.23 3.57
N ILE A 185 -4.04 -16.19 2.74
CA ILE A 185 -5.34 -15.55 2.47
C ILE A 185 -6.28 -16.50 1.73
N LEU A 186 -5.75 -17.21 0.71
CA LEU A 186 -6.54 -18.12 -0.12
C LEU A 186 -6.70 -19.51 0.51
N ASN A 187 -5.98 -19.79 1.60
CA ASN A 187 -5.90 -21.13 2.22
C ASN A 187 -5.51 -22.20 1.19
N LEU A 188 -4.59 -21.87 0.29
CA LEU A 188 -4.05 -22.76 -0.74
C LEU A 188 -2.54 -22.97 -0.52
N PRO A 189 -2.01 -24.18 -0.73
CA PRO A 189 -0.58 -24.38 -0.68
C PRO A 189 0.10 -23.67 -1.89
N PRO A 190 1.38 -23.28 -1.78
CA PRO A 190 2.06 -22.51 -2.83
C PRO A 190 2.06 -23.18 -4.21
N ASP A 191 2.15 -24.51 -4.27
CA ASP A 191 2.11 -25.28 -5.54
C ASP A 191 0.75 -25.25 -6.26
N LYS A 192 -0.29 -24.70 -5.63
CA LYS A 192 -1.61 -24.45 -6.21
C LYS A 192 -1.84 -22.99 -6.60
N ILE A 193 -0.85 -22.13 -6.41
CA ILE A 193 -0.92 -20.71 -6.75
C ILE A 193 0.02 -20.46 -7.93
N GLU A 194 -0.54 -20.20 -9.10
CA GLU A 194 0.21 -19.83 -10.28
C GLU A 194 0.19 -18.30 -10.46
N ILE A 195 1.39 -17.69 -10.53
CA ILE A 195 1.55 -16.26 -10.77
C ILE A 195 2.24 -16.06 -12.12
N GLN A 196 1.53 -15.49 -13.09
CA GLN A 196 2.05 -15.16 -14.40
C GLN A 196 2.34 -13.65 -14.49
N ILE A 197 3.61 -13.30 -14.72
CA ILE A 197 4.03 -11.90 -14.79
C ILE A 197 3.93 -11.39 -16.22
N THR A 198 3.21 -10.28 -16.38
CA THR A 198 3.12 -9.55 -17.64
C THR A 198 4.19 -8.45 -17.73
N ARG A 199 4.34 -7.84 -18.91
CA ARG A 199 5.12 -6.61 -19.05
C ARG A 199 4.49 -5.49 -18.20
N MET A 200 5.35 -4.63 -17.68
CA MET A 200 4.99 -3.63 -16.67
C MET A 200 5.14 -2.23 -17.25
N GLY A 201 4.09 -1.43 -17.17
CA GLY A 201 4.05 -0.02 -17.59
C GLY A 201 4.55 0.95 -16.51
N GLY A 202 5.65 0.55 -15.83
CA GLY A 202 6.26 1.27 -14.72
C GLY A 202 6.00 0.58 -13.39
N GLY A 203 6.98 0.61 -12.48
CA GLY A 203 6.89 -0.01 -11.15
C GLY A 203 7.39 0.92 -10.04
N PHE A 204 8.64 1.41 -10.18
CA PHE A 204 9.28 2.38 -9.28
C PHE A 204 9.24 1.97 -7.79
N GLY A 205 9.14 0.65 -7.51
CA GLY A 205 8.98 0.12 -6.16
C GLY A 205 7.53 -0.12 -5.73
N LEU A 206 6.53 0.61 -6.27
CA LEU A 206 5.13 0.44 -5.90
C LEU A 206 4.62 -0.98 -6.22
N ARG A 207 5.03 -1.55 -7.36
CA ARG A 207 4.65 -2.91 -7.76
C ARG A 207 5.48 -4.02 -7.08
N ALA A 208 6.30 -3.70 -6.08
CA ALA A 208 6.90 -4.69 -5.18
C ALA A 208 5.96 -5.03 -4.01
N TYR A 209 5.02 -4.14 -3.68
CA TYR A 209 3.98 -4.39 -2.68
C TYR A 209 2.83 -5.20 -3.26
N GLY A 210 2.26 -6.11 -2.45
CA GLY A 210 1.29 -7.09 -2.90
C GLY A 210 -0.16 -6.66 -2.90
N HIS A 211 -0.50 -5.48 -2.36
CA HIS A 211 -1.89 -5.09 -2.07
C HIS A 211 -2.83 -5.28 -3.27
N TYR A 212 -2.47 -4.81 -4.46
CA TYR A 212 -3.34 -4.89 -5.64
C TYR A 212 -3.46 -6.32 -6.23
N MET A 213 -2.49 -7.20 -5.94
CA MET A 213 -2.58 -8.64 -6.27
C MET A 213 -3.49 -9.36 -5.28
N THR A 214 -3.32 -9.08 -3.98
CA THR A 214 -4.17 -9.66 -2.93
C THR A 214 -5.60 -9.12 -2.98
N GLU A 215 -5.79 -7.85 -3.38
CA GLU A 215 -7.11 -7.27 -3.64
C GLU A 215 -7.85 -7.93 -4.81
N ALA A 216 -7.12 -8.44 -5.80
CA ALA A 216 -7.72 -9.13 -6.93
C ALA A 216 -8.08 -10.58 -6.61
N ALA A 217 -7.36 -11.20 -5.69
CA ALA A 217 -7.50 -12.60 -5.29
C ALA A 217 -8.61 -12.83 -4.28
#